data_c4cb10d3b43092d9a4a16a12421fe3d3
#
_entry.id   c4cb10d3b43092d9a4a16a12421fe3d3
#
_cell.length_a   1.000
_cell.length_b   1.000
_cell.length_c   1.000
_cell.angle_alpha   90.00
_cell.angle_beta   90.00
_cell.angle_gamma   90.00
#
_symmetry.space_group_name_H-M   'P 1'
#
loop_
_entity.id
_entity.type
_entity.pdbx_description
1 polymer ?
#
loop_
_entity_poly.entity_id
_entity_poly.type
_entity_poly.pdbx_seq_one_letter_code
_entity_poly.pdbx_strand_id
1 'polypeptide(L)'
;MKQSFCLLFLLVFILSVFAQDNENKNQPGYNPEERGEVYFRWKAKPENVNKLSKTVSIDKISNGWIYAYANRKQFMHFCSLVSDREILTPPSLVETAMYRGKGIYEWDAYPTYEQYVTMMQNFASGYPEICTLDSIGSSVQGRGIYIVKISDSAAKKEAEPEFLYSSTMHGDETTGYILLLRLINYLLENYGTDSLVTGLVNNTEIWINPLANPDGTYSTGNDTVSGATRFNANNIDLNRNFPDPEDGQHPDGEARQPENIAMMNFMKNHNFVLSANLHTGEEVVNYPWDTWVRLHADDSLYQFMSREYADTVHVYSTGYLTAFNNGITNGFDWYSISGGRQDYVNYFLHGREVTLELGTTKLPAGSSLPQY
;
A
#
# COMPACT_ATOMS: atom_id res chain seq x y z
N MET A 1 45.60 -8.63 5.21
CA MET A 1 45.63 -8.32 3.76
C MET A 1 44.54 -9.01 2.94
N LYS A 2 44.13 -10.25 3.22
CA LYS A 2 43.06 -10.92 2.40
C LYS A 2 41.63 -10.35 2.59
N GLN A 3 41.30 -9.81 3.75
CA GLN A 3 39.96 -9.21 3.98
C GLN A 3 39.79 -7.82 3.34
N SER A 4 40.85 -7.03 3.25
CA SER A 4 40.77 -5.70 2.59
C SER A 4 40.65 -5.81 1.06
N PHE A 5 41.16 -6.88 0.46
CA PHE A 5 41.08 -7.11 -0.98
C PHE A 5 39.65 -7.51 -1.41
N CYS A 6 38.95 -8.31 -0.60
CA CYS A 6 37.56 -8.68 -0.86
C CYS A 6 36.60 -7.47 -0.77
N LEU A 7 36.83 -6.57 0.22
CA LEU A 7 36.00 -5.37 0.37
C LEU A 7 36.19 -4.38 -0.80
N LEU A 8 37.44 -4.25 -1.26
CA LEU A 8 37.74 -3.38 -2.42
C LEU A 8 37.16 -3.93 -3.74
N PHE A 9 37.19 -5.25 -3.94
CA PHE A 9 36.56 -5.90 -5.11
C PHE A 9 35.05 -5.79 -5.09
N LEU A 10 34.42 -5.92 -3.90
CA LEU A 10 33.00 -5.74 -3.73
C LEU A 10 32.56 -4.29 -3.97
N LEU A 11 33.34 -3.32 -3.49
CA LEU A 11 33.08 -1.89 -3.72
C LEU A 11 33.22 -1.50 -5.21
N VAL A 12 34.23 -2.02 -5.90
CA VAL A 12 34.46 -1.77 -7.33
C VAL A 12 33.36 -2.43 -8.19
N PHE A 13 32.92 -3.64 -7.81
CA PHE A 13 31.81 -4.31 -8.50
C PHE A 13 30.47 -3.58 -8.30
N ILE A 14 30.22 -3.08 -7.09
CA ILE A 14 29.04 -2.27 -6.78
C ILE A 14 29.00 -0.97 -7.60
N LEU A 15 30.14 -0.25 -7.65
CA LEU A 15 30.26 0.97 -8.46
C LEU A 15 30.11 0.68 -9.96
N SER A 16 30.57 -0.48 -10.44
CA SER A 16 30.43 -0.85 -11.86
C SER A 16 29.01 -1.24 -12.26
N VAL A 17 28.23 -1.85 -11.37
CA VAL A 17 26.84 -2.19 -11.65
C VAL A 17 25.98 -0.92 -11.79
N PHE A 18 26.14 0.04 -10.89
CA PHE A 18 25.44 1.32 -10.99
C PHE A 18 26.00 2.24 -12.08
N ALA A 19 27.29 2.13 -12.42
CA ALA A 19 27.91 2.92 -13.48
C ALA A 19 27.56 2.44 -14.90
N GLN A 20 27.38 1.12 -15.10
CA GLN A 20 26.94 0.59 -16.40
C GLN A 20 25.47 0.91 -16.72
N ASP A 21 24.61 1.01 -15.71
CA ASP A 21 23.20 1.33 -15.90
C ASP A 21 22.94 2.85 -16.00
N ASN A 22 23.94 3.70 -15.70
CA ASN A 22 23.84 5.17 -15.78
C ASN A 22 23.86 5.75 -17.21
N GLU A 23 24.00 4.96 -18.26
CA GLU A 23 23.93 5.48 -19.64
C GLU A 23 22.50 5.76 -20.14
N ASN A 24 21.45 5.33 -19.39
CA ASN A 24 20.05 5.67 -19.67
C ASN A 24 19.45 6.56 -18.57
N LYS A 25 19.83 7.71 -18.51
CA LYS A 25 19.40 9.12 -18.31
C LYS A 25 17.96 9.32 -17.83
N ASN A 26 17.78 10.02 -16.83
CA ASN A 26 18.31 11.22 -16.15
C ASN A 26 17.17 12.18 -15.94
N GLN A 27 16.53 12.07 -14.81
CA GLN A 27 16.11 13.31 -14.19
C GLN A 27 17.25 13.77 -13.28
N PRO A 28 17.65 15.07 -13.31
CA PRO A 28 18.62 15.60 -12.37
C PRO A 28 18.12 15.33 -10.95
N GLY A 29 18.89 14.58 -10.15
CA GLY A 29 18.59 14.34 -8.74
C GLY A 29 18.16 12.91 -8.36
N TYR A 30 17.94 11.97 -9.29
CA TYR A 30 17.68 10.59 -8.91
C TYR A 30 18.98 9.83 -8.62
N ASN A 31 19.18 9.47 -7.36
CA ASN A 31 20.26 8.59 -6.92
C ASN A 31 19.65 7.40 -6.15
N PRO A 32 19.63 6.19 -6.74
CA PRO A 32 19.08 5.00 -6.07
C PRO A 32 19.78 4.66 -4.74
N GLU A 33 21.07 5.00 -4.59
CA GLU A 33 21.81 4.72 -3.35
C GLU A 33 21.33 5.60 -2.19
N GLU A 34 21.02 6.86 -2.45
CA GLU A 34 20.51 7.80 -1.45
C GLU A 34 19.05 7.55 -1.14
N ARG A 35 18.26 7.14 -2.13
CA ARG A 35 16.84 6.86 -1.98
C ARG A 35 16.55 5.55 -1.21
N GLY A 36 17.49 4.59 -1.21
CA GLY A 36 17.34 3.29 -0.57
C GLY A 36 16.52 2.27 -1.37
N GLU A 37 15.93 2.69 -2.50
CA GLU A 37 15.20 1.81 -3.42
C GLU A 37 15.59 2.05 -4.88
N VAL A 38 15.56 0.99 -5.68
CA VAL A 38 15.79 1.01 -7.13
C VAL A 38 14.50 0.63 -7.84
N TYR A 39 14.04 1.46 -8.77
CA TYR A 39 12.96 1.11 -9.69
C TYR A 39 13.56 0.70 -11.03
N PHE A 40 13.14 -0.45 -11.55
CA PHE A 40 13.72 -1.02 -12.76
C PHE A 40 12.75 -1.94 -13.48
N ARG A 41 13.10 -2.32 -14.71
CA ARG A 41 12.33 -3.32 -15.48
C ARG A 41 13.23 -4.29 -16.22
N TRP A 42 12.67 -5.43 -16.55
CA TRP A 42 13.32 -6.44 -17.40
C TRP A 42 12.28 -7.19 -18.24
N LYS A 43 12.75 -7.90 -19.25
CA LYS A 43 11.92 -8.86 -19.98
C LYS A 43 12.08 -10.23 -19.35
N ALA A 44 10.99 -10.80 -18.88
CA ALA A 44 10.99 -12.15 -18.38
C ALA A 44 10.02 -13.04 -19.15
N LYS A 45 10.34 -14.33 -19.13
CA LYS A 45 9.37 -15.33 -19.52
C LYS A 45 8.38 -15.50 -18.34
N PRO A 46 7.07 -15.71 -18.61
CA PRO A 46 6.05 -15.86 -17.58
C PRO A 46 6.42 -16.88 -16.50
N GLU A 47 7.06 -17.98 -16.86
CA GLU A 47 7.48 -19.04 -15.93
C GLU A 47 8.48 -18.60 -14.86
N ASN A 48 9.16 -17.48 -15.02
CA ASN A 48 10.14 -16.95 -14.07
C ASN A 48 9.59 -15.86 -13.14
N VAL A 49 8.38 -15.36 -13.39
CA VAL A 49 7.79 -14.25 -12.63
C VAL A 49 7.67 -14.62 -11.16
N ASN A 50 7.00 -15.72 -10.85
CA ASN A 50 6.75 -16.19 -9.48
C ASN A 50 8.03 -16.55 -8.70
N LYS A 51 9.11 -16.90 -9.41
CA LYS A 51 10.42 -17.11 -8.76
C LYS A 51 11.09 -15.79 -8.42
N LEU A 52 11.02 -14.81 -9.30
CA LEU A 52 11.67 -13.50 -9.12
C LEU A 52 10.86 -12.59 -8.18
N SER A 53 9.54 -12.77 -8.03
CA SER A 53 8.72 -12.06 -7.06
C SER A 53 9.14 -12.29 -5.59
N LYS A 54 9.80 -13.42 -5.31
CA LYS A 54 10.43 -13.70 -4.00
C LYS A 54 11.76 -12.96 -3.79
N THR A 55 12.32 -12.38 -4.83
CA THR A 55 13.61 -11.66 -4.78
C THR A 55 13.43 -10.14 -4.79
N VAL A 56 12.44 -9.68 -5.56
CA VAL A 56 12.15 -8.25 -5.76
C VAL A 56 10.65 -7.99 -5.69
N SER A 57 10.27 -6.78 -5.35
CA SER A 57 8.86 -6.36 -5.27
C SER A 57 8.34 -6.02 -6.66
N ILE A 58 7.61 -6.93 -7.30
CA ILE A 58 6.95 -6.67 -8.58
C ILE A 58 5.91 -5.57 -8.38
N ASP A 59 5.96 -4.58 -9.28
CA ASP A 59 5.06 -3.44 -9.31
C ASP A 59 3.95 -3.66 -10.34
N LYS A 60 4.33 -4.00 -11.58
CA LYS A 60 3.39 -4.30 -12.66
C LYS A 60 4.01 -5.16 -13.75
N ILE A 61 3.14 -5.77 -14.54
CA ILE A 61 3.50 -6.50 -15.75
C ILE A 61 2.76 -5.86 -16.93
N SER A 62 3.51 -5.33 -17.90
CA SER A 62 2.90 -4.64 -19.04
C SER A 62 3.74 -4.81 -20.30
N ASN A 63 3.09 -5.17 -21.42
CA ASN A 63 3.72 -5.26 -22.75
C ASN A 63 4.98 -6.17 -22.78
N GLY A 64 4.99 -7.26 -22.00
CA GLY A 64 6.11 -8.19 -21.90
C GLY A 64 7.29 -7.68 -21.04
N TRP A 65 7.11 -6.57 -20.35
CA TRP A 65 8.03 -6.05 -19.34
C TRP A 65 7.48 -6.28 -17.94
N ILE A 66 8.39 -6.61 -17.01
CA ILE A 66 8.11 -6.65 -15.59
C ILE A 66 8.80 -5.45 -14.95
N TYR A 67 8.06 -4.67 -14.20
CA TYR A 67 8.53 -3.53 -13.43
C TYR A 67 8.61 -3.92 -11.97
N ALA A 68 9.65 -3.49 -11.27
CA ALA A 68 9.84 -3.84 -9.87
C ALA A 68 10.61 -2.78 -9.10
N TYR A 69 10.42 -2.84 -7.79
CA TYR A 69 11.25 -2.18 -6.80
C TYR A 69 12.15 -3.20 -6.10
N ALA A 70 13.31 -2.75 -5.69
CA ALA A 70 14.21 -3.51 -4.85
C ALA A 70 15.03 -2.57 -3.96
N ASN A 71 15.30 -2.99 -2.73
CA ASN A 71 16.37 -2.35 -1.97
C ASN A 71 17.75 -2.79 -2.50
N ARG A 72 18.81 -2.16 -2.00
CA ARG A 72 20.18 -2.44 -2.48
C ARG A 72 20.54 -3.93 -2.45
N LYS A 73 20.22 -4.63 -1.35
CA LYS A 73 20.53 -6.06 -1.17
C LYS A 73 19.77 -6.92 -2.19
N GLN A 74 18.48 -6.67 -2.33
CA GLN A 74 17.60 -7.36 -3.29
C GLN A 74 18.04 -7.11 -4.73
N PHE A 75 18.36 -5.85 -5.08
CA PHE A 75 18.81 -5.49 -6.43
C PHE A 75 20.14 -6.16 -6.79
N MET A 76 21.12 -6.19 -5.88
CA MET A 76 22.38 -6.89 -6.11
C MET A 76 22.17 -8.39 -6.30
N HIS A 77 21.28 -9.01 -5.52
CA HIS A 77 20.93 -10.40 -5.73
C HIS A 77 20.23 -10.63 -7.08
N PHE A 78 19.26 -9.79 -7.43
CA PHE A 78 18.58 -9.83 -8.72
C PHE A 78 19.58 -9.72 -9.90
N CYS A 79 20.55 -8.81 -9.82
CA CYS A 79 21.58 -8.63 -10.84
C CYS A 79 22.46 -9.88 -11.06
N SER A 80 22.58 -10.74 -10.05
CA SER A 80 23.26 -12.03 -10.21
C SER A 80 22.44 -13.08 -10.98
N LEU A 81 21.12 -12.89 -11.06
CA LEU A 81 20.18 -13.80 -11.70
C LEU A 81 19.78 -13.34 -13.12
N VAL A 82 19.70 -12.01 -13.31
CA VAL A 82 19.21 -11.37 -14.54
C VAL A 82 20.20 -10.32 -15.02
N SER A 83 20.76 -10.51 -16.19
CA SER A 83 21.78 -9.61 -16.75
C SER A 83 21.17 -8.43 -17.52
N ASP A 84 20.04 -8.67 -18.20
CA ASP A 84 19.41 -7.66 -19.07
C ASP A 84 18.27 -6.97 -18.32
N ARG A 85 18.50 -5.72 -17.95
CA ARG A 85 17.57 -4.87 -17.18
C ARG A 85 17.79 -3.41 -17.46
N GLU A 86 16.79 -2.59 -17.17
CA GLU A 86 16.85 -1.13 -17.27
C GLU A 86 16.49 -0.50 -15.92
N ILE A 87 17.34 0.36 -15.37
CA ILE A 87 16.99 1.20 -14.21
C ILE A 87 16.13 2.36 -14.72
N LEU A 88 15.05 2.63 -13.99
CA LEU A 88 14.07 3.65 -14.33
C LEU A 88 13.96 4.68 -13.22
N THR A 89 13.49 5.86 -13.56
CA THR A 89 13.05 6.86 -12.57
C THR A 89 11.76 6.36 -11.90
N PRO A 90 11.69 6.32 -10.55
CA PRO A 90 10.45 5.96 -9.86
C PRO A 90 9.29 6.88 -10.23
N PRO A 91 8.07 6.35 -10.41
CA PRO A 91 6.89 7.14 -10.77
C PRO A 91 6.53 8.24 -9.77
N SER A 92 6.92 8.08 -8.51
CA SER A 92 6.68 9.04 -7.43
C SER A 92 7.67 10.21 -7.38
N LEU A 93 8.72 10.21 -8.21
CA LEU A 93 9.61 11.36 -8.39
C LEU A 93 8.95 12.44 -9.27
N VAL A 94 7.81 12.93 -8.81
CA VAL A 94 7.03 14.00 -9.44
C VAL A 94 6.69 15.04 -8.40
N GLU A 95 6.60 16.29 -8.82
CA GLU A 95 6.03 17.33 -7.97
C GLU A 95 4.51 17.21 -7.95
N THR A 96 3.91 17.36 -6.76
CA THR A 96 2.46 17.34 -6.59
C THR A 96 2.00 18.50 -5.73
N ALA A 97 0.72 18.85 -5.87
CA ALA A 97 0.12 19.92 -5.11
C ALA A 97 -0.05 19.54 -3.64
N MET A 98 0.52 20.36 -2.75
CA MET A 98 0.32 20.25 -1.32
C MET A 98 -0.77 21.24 -0.87
N TYR A 99 -1.61 20.82 0.07
CA TYR A 99 -2.67 21.65 0.61
C TYR A 99 -2.09 22.88 1.35
N ARG A 100 -2.53 24.07 0.96
CA ARG A 100 -2.03 25.35 1.52
C ARG A 100 -3.08 26.11 2.33
N GLY A 101 -4.29 25.58 2.40
CA GLY A 101 -5.43 26.24 3.04
C GLY A 101 -5.56 25.96 4.55
N LYS A 102 -6.43 26.75 5.19
CA LYS A 102 -6.96 26.47 6.53
C LYS A 102 -8.48 26.43 6.37
N GLY A 103 -9.09 25.26 6.32
CA GLY A 103 -10.54 25.18 6.20
C GLY A 103 -11.03 23.98 5.42
N ILE A 104 -12.05 24.14 4.58
CA ILE A 104 -12.68 23.06 3.84
C ILE A 104 -11.69 22.41 2.88
N TYR A 105 -11.60 21.08 2.93
CA TYR A 105 -10.74 20.28 2.05
C TYR A 105 -11.46 20.09 0.70
N GLU A 106 -10.81 20.51 -0.38
CA GLU A 106 -11.32 20.33 -1.76
C GLU A 106 -10.90 18.98 -2.35
N TRP A 107 -10.08 18.22 -1.62
CA TRP A 107 -9.55 16.89 -1.99
C TRP A 107 -8.73 16.87 -3.29
N ASP A 108 -8.20 18.01 -3.70
CA ASP A 108 -7.40 18.22 -4.90
C ASP A 108 -5.90 18.44 -4.63
N ALA A 109 -5.48 18.22 -3.38
CA ALA A 109 -4.10 18.37 -2.91
C ALA A 109 -3.82 17.44 -1.72
N TYR A 110 -2.54 17.17 -1.49
CA TYR A 110 -2.10 16.36 -0.37
C TYR A 110 -1.84 17.21 0.88
N PRO A 111 -2.21 16.73 2.07
CA PRO A 111 -1.83 17.40 3.31
C PRO A 111 -0.33 17.21 3.59
N THR A 112 0.28 18.13 4.35
CA THR A 112 1.53 17.83 5.06
C THR A 112 1.28 16.81 6.15
N TYR A 113 2.33 16.20 6.72
CA TYR A 113 2.13 15.23 7.81
C TYR A 113 1.43 15.87 9.02
N GLU A 114 1.80 17.09 9.40
CA GLU A 114 1.16 17.82 10.49
C GLU A 114 -0.31 18.17 10.20
N GLN A 115 -0.62 18.51 8.95
CA GLN A 115 -2.01 18.73 8.53
C GLN A 115 -2.81 17.43 8.60
N TYR A 116 -2.24 16.30 8.14
CA TYR A 116 -2.87 14.98 8.28
C TYR A 116 -3.20 14.65 9.75
N VAL A 117 -2.23 14.82 10.66
CA VAL A 117 -2.45 14.59 12.09
C VAL A 117 -3.57 15.49 12.61
N THR A 118 -3.56 16.77 12.23
CA THR A 118 -4.61 17.73 12.60
C THR A 118 -5.97 17.32 12.03
N MET A 119 -6.04 16.84 10.78
CA MET A 119 -7.30 16.34 10.19
C MET A 119 -7.86 15.17 11.00
N MET A 120 -7.04 14.18 11.31
CA MET A 120 -7.45 13.00 12.09
C MET A 120 -7.97 13.41 13.48
N GLN A 121 -7.31 14.36 14.15
CA GLN A 121 -7.75 14.92 15.42
C GLN A 121 -9.08 15.69 15.30
N ASN A 122 -9.24 16.46 14.23
CA ASN A 122 -10.46 17.23 13.98
C ASN A 122 -11.68 16.33 13.70
N PHE A 123 -11.52 15.21 13.03
CA PHE A 123 -12.59 14.25 12.83
C PHE A 123 -13.13 13.74 14.18
N ALA A 124 -12.26 13.29 15.07
CA ALA A 124 -12.70 12.82 16.39
C ALA A 124 -13.25 13.93 17.27
N SER A 125 -12.61 15.12 17.30
CA SER A 125 -13.08 16.23 18.14
C SER A 125 -14.33 16.90 17.61
N GLY A 126 -14.57 16.90 16.30
CA GLY A 126 -15.76 17.45 15.66
C GLY A 126 -17.00 16.58 15.79
N TYR A 127 -16.79 15.25 15.90
CA TYR A 127 -17.86 14.26 15.96
C TYR A 127 -17.67 13.24 17.10
N PRO A 128 -17.53 13.70 18.36
CA PRO A 128 -17.08 12.86 19.49
C PRO A 128 -18.03 11.70 19.84
N GLU A 129 -19.30 11.79 19.45
CA GLU A 129 -20.29 10.72 19.70
C GLU A 129 -20.10 9.52 18.75
N ILE A 130 -19.65 9.79 17.51
CA ILE A 130 -19.59 8.78 16.45
C ILE A 130 -18.18 8.54 15.90
N CYS A 131 -17.17 9.25 16.37
CA CYS A 131 -15.80 9.09 15.92
C CYS A 131 -14.80 9.14 17.07
N THR A 132 -13.91 8.16 17.14
CA THR A 132 -12.74 8.17 18.01
C THR A 132 -11.48 8.03 17.20
N LEU A 133 -10.38 8.63 17.70
CA LEU A 133 -9.04 8.52 17.14
C LEU A 133 -8.16 7.70 18.06
N ASP A 134 -7.44 6.73 17.49
CA ASP A 134 -6.41 5.97 18.19
C ASP A 134 -5.08 6.00 17.42
N SER A 135 -3.96 5.78 18.12
CA SER A 135 -2.65 5.55 17.55
C SER A 135 -2.27 4.09 17.79
N ILE A 136 -2.23 3.29 16.73
CA ILE A 136 -1.92 1.86 16.82
C ILE A 136 -0.42 1.58 16.97
N GLY A 137 0.43 2.60 16.78
CA GLY A 137 1.88 2.51 16.92
C GLY A 137 2.60 3.66 16.25
N SER A 138 3.89 3.48 16.05
CA SER A 138 4.75 4.45 15.37
C SER A 138 5.59 3.77 14.29
N SER A 139 5.89 4.51 13.23
CA SER A 139 6.83 4.11 12.18
C SER A 139 8.28 4.08 12.70
N VAL A 140 9.21 3.64 11.85
CA VAL A 140 10.65 3.62 12.14
C VAL A 140 11.18 4.99 12.60
N GLN A 141 10.72 6.08 11.95
CA GLN A 141 11.15 7.45 12.29
C GLN A 141 10.27 8.12 13.37
N GLY A 142 9.35 7.36 13.98
CA GLY A 142 8.54 7.82 15.10
C GLY A 142 7.28 8.58 14.71
N ARG A 143 6.88 8.61 13.43
CA ARG A 143 5.57 9.14 13.02
C ARG A 143 4.45 8.21 13.48
N GLY A 144 3.39 8.79 14.06
CA GLY A 144 2.23 8.02 14.52
C GLY A 144 1.47 7.35 13.38
N ILE A 145 1.01 6.13 13.60
CA ILE A 145 0.11 5.39 12.71
C ILE A 145 -1.28 5.50 13.32
N TYR A 146 -2.10 6.38 12.72
CA TYR A 146 -3.40 6.74 13.25
C TYR A 146 -4.54 5.97 12.60
N ILE A 147 -5.56 5.68 13.38
CA ILE A 147 -6.78 5.02 12.93
C ILE A 147 -7.98 5.68 13.59
N VAL A 148 -9.07 5.86 12.87
CA VAL A 148 -10.35 6.26 13.45
C VAL A 148 -11.30 5.09 13.49
N LYS A 149 -12.14 5.05 14.53
CA LYS A 149 -13.34 4.24 14.61
C LYS A 149 -14.55 5.14 14.37
N ILE A 150 -15.45 4.72 13.49
CA ILE A 150 -16.75 5.37 13.24
C ILE A 150 -17.85 4.36 13.55
N SER A 151 -18.74 4.70 14.48
CA SER A 151 -19.86 3.90 14.95
C SER A 151 -20.77 4.82 15.77
N ASP A 152 -22.04 4.51 15.96
CA ASP A 152 -22.98 5.33 16.74
C ASP A 152 -22.63 5.40 18.26
N SER A 153 -21.76 4.52 18.71
CA SER A 153 -21.18 4.50 20.05
C SER A 153 -19.65 4.37 19.98
N ALA A 154 -18.97 5.24 19.26
CA ALA A 154 -17.55 5.08 18.93
C ALA A 154 -16.60 4.83 20.11
N ALA A 155 -16.92 5.40 21.30
CA ALA A 155 -16.13 5.22 22.51
C ALA A 155 -16.28 3.85 23.18
N LYS A 156 -17.19 2.99 22.71
CA LYS A 156 -17.47 1.66 23.29
C LYS A 156 -17.27 0.58 22.25
N LYS A 157 -16.89 -0.61 22.71
CA LYS A 157 -16.98 -1.81 21.87
C LYS A 157 -18.40 -2.37 21.94
N GLU A 158 -18.98 -2.59 20.78
CA GLU A 158 -20.33 -3.15 20.65
C GLU A 158 -20.29 -4.56 20.04
N ALA A 159 -21.43 -5.25 20.06
CA ALA A 159 -21.55 -6.57 19.44
C ALA A 159 -21.95 -6.44 17.96
N GLU A 160 -21.20 -5.61 17.23
CA GLU A 160 -21.41 -5.29 15.83
C GLU A 160 -20.27 -5.82 14.95
N PRO A 161 -20.53 -6.05 13.67
CA PRO A 161 -19.48 -6.40 12.72
C PRO A 161 -18.41 -5.29 12.61
N GLU A 162 -17.15 -5.69 12.73
CA GLU A 162 -16.01 -4.76 12.54
C GLU A 162 -15.51 -4.81 11.09
N PHE A 163 -15.32 -3.63 10.46
CA PHE A 163 -14.74 -3.47 9.13
C PHE A 163 -13.46 -2.65 9.20
N LEU A 164 -12.43 -3.05 8.45
CA LEU A 164 -11.18 -2.30 8.38
C LEU A 164 -10.88 -1.87 6.95
N TYR A 165 -10.69 -0.57 6.77
CA TYR A 165 -10.08 0.01 5.58
C TYR A 165 -8.70 0.56 5.93
N SER A 166 -7.68 0.20 5.17
CA SER A 166 -6.37 0.82 5.32
C SER A 166 -5.70 1.05 3.99
N SER A 167 -4.82 2.05 3.92
CA SER A 167 -4.15 2.47 2.70
C SER A 167 -2.68 2.77 2.93
N THR A 168 -1.97 2.90 1.80
CA THR A 168 -0.64 3.50 1.75
C THR A 168 0.38 2.73 2.58
N MET A 169 0.28 1.41 2.55
CA MET A 169 1.30 0.50 3.05
C MET A 169 2.59 0.62 2.21
N HIS A 170 2.45 0.80 0.89
CA HIS A 170 3.51 1.34 0.06
C HIS A 170 3.38 2.86 0.08
N GLY A 171 4.44 3.54 0.52
CA GLY A 171 4.34 4.97 0.80
C GLY A 171 4.12 5.84 -0.44
N ASP A 172 4.48 5.35 -1.62
CA ASP A 172 4.28 6.02 -2.92
C ASP A 172 2.88 5.78 -3.54
N GLU A 173 2.02 4.96 -2.91
CA GLU A 173 0.69 4.62 -3.38
C GLU A 173 -0.37 5.46 -2.65
N THR A 174 -0.55 6.70 -3.09
CA THR A 174 -1.23 7.73 -2.29
C THR A 174 -2.69 7.99 -2.63
N THR A 175 -3.26 7.34 -3.66
CA THR A 175 -4.69 7.49 -4.01
C THR A 175 -5.59 7.11 -2.84
N GLY A 176 -5.37 5.94 -2.25
CA GLY A 176 -6.14 5.46 -1.10
C GLY A 176 -5.98 6.33 0.14
N TYR A 177 -4.84 7.02 0.31
CA TYR A 177 -4.64 7.97 1.40
C TYR A 177 -5.71 9.07 1.40
N ILE A 178 -5.89 9.73 0.27
CA ILE A 178 -6.86 10.82 0.15
C ILE A 178 -8.28 10.28 0.09
N LEU A 179 -8.51 9.16 -0.59
CA LEU A 179 -9.82 8.52 -0.66
C LEU A 179 -10.35 8.15 0.74
N LEU A 180 -9.49 7.59 1.61
CA LEU A 180 -9.91 7.23 2.97
C LEU A 180 -10.12 8.44 3.87
N LEU A 181 -9.33 9.52 3.74
CA LEU A 181 -9.62 10.78 4.43
C LEU A 181 -10.97 11.36 4.00
N ARG A 182 -11.26 11.31 2.70
CA ARG A 182 -12.56 11.74 2.14
C ARG A 182 -13.70 10.85 2.62
N LEU A 183 -13.49 9.53 2.70
CA LEU A 183 -14.49 8.59 3.23
C LEU A 183 -14.83 8.89 4.69
N ILE A 184 -13.82 9.14 5.54
CA ILE A 184 -14.04 9.55 6.93
C ILE A 184 -14.92 10.81 6.96
N ASN A 185 -14.54 11.86 6.25
CA ASN A 185 -15.30 13.10 6.19
C ASN A 185 -16.74 12.86 5.72
N TYR A 186 -16.91 12.07 4.65
CA TYR A 186 -18.23 11.77 4.08
C TYR A 186 -19.13 11.04 5.08
N LEU A 187 -18.64 10.03 5.77
CA LEU A 187 -19.41 9.29 6.77
C LEU A 187 -19.84 10.19 7.93
N LEU A 188 -18.93 11.05 8.41
CA LEU A 188 -19.22 11.95 9.54
C LEU A 188 -20.21 13.06 9.19
N GLU A 189 -20.07 13.70 8.02
CA GLU A 189 -20.95 14.80 7.59
C GLU A 189 -22.36 14.33 7.21
N ASN A 190 -22.50 13.07 6.75
CA ASN A 190 -23.79 12.55 6.27
C ASN A 190 -24.52 11.67 7.30
N TYR A 191 -23.92 11.40 8.46
CA TYR A 191 -24.60 10.72 9.55
C TYR A 191 -25.83 11.50 10.03
N GLY A 192 -26.95 10.79 10.17
CA GLY A 192 -28.25 11.39 10.54
C GLY A 192 -29.00 12.09 9.39
N THR A 193 -28.38 12.27 8.22
CA THR A 193 -29.01 12.90 7.05
C THR A 193 -29.15 11.95 5.86
N ASP A 194 -28.14 11.13 5.59
CA ASP A 194 -28.20 10.06 4.60
C ASP A 194 -28.58 8.74 5.29
N SER A 195 -29.62 8.08 4.79
CA SER A 195 -30.15 6.86 5.41
C SER A 195 -29.20 5.64 5.30
N LEU A 196 -28.43 5.55 4.19
CA LEU A 196 -27.44 4.49 4.01
C LEU A 196 -26.26 4.66 4.96
N VAL A 197 -25.70 5.88 5.01
CA VAL A 197 -24.60 6.22 5.92
C VAL A 197 -25.02 5.99 7.38
N THR A 198 -26.21 6.49 7.76
CA THR A 198 -26.75 6.32 9.11
C THR A 198 -26.97 4.84 9.43
N GLY A 199 -27.49 4.07 8.50
CA GLY A 199 -27.66 2.62 8.66
C GLY A 199 -26.33 1.88 8.82
N LEU A 200 -25.29 2.24 8.07
CA LEU A 200 -23.96 1.66 8.22
C LEU A 200 -23.35 2.00 9.59
N VAL A 201 -23.34 3.26 9.97
CA VAL A 201 -22.73 3.73 11.23
C VAL A 201 -23.46 3.16 12.47
N ASN A 202 -24.77 2.95 12.38
CA ASN A 202 -25.59 2.40 13.49
C ASN A 202 -25.52 0.87 13.64
N ASN A 203 -24.93 0.16 12.69
CA ASN A 203 -24.93 -1.30 12.71
C ASN A 203 -23.54 -1.92 12.49
N THR A 204 -22.48 -1.08 12.44
CA THR A 204 -21.12 -1.57 12.19
C THR A 204 -20.07 -0.68 12.86
N GLU A 205 -18.99 -1.28 13.32
CA GLU A 205 -17.77 -0.55 13.71
C GLU A 205 -16.85 -0.42 12.51
N ILE A 206 -16.72 0.81 11.95
CA ILE A 206 -15.90 1.08 10.77
C ILE A 206 -14.57 1.66 11.22
N TRP A 207 -13.49 0.93 10.97
CA TRP A 207 -12.13 1.34 11.30
C TRP A 207 -11.39 1.78 10.04
N ILE A 208 -10.78 2.97 10.05
CA ILE A 208 -10.13 3.55 8.88
C ILE A 208 -8.73 4.05 9.24
N ASN A 209 -7.72 3.46 8.60
CA ASN A 209 -6.31 3.86 8.66
C ASN A 209 -5.86 4.40 7.28
N PRO A 210 -5.85 5.71 7.05
CA PRO A 210 -5.48 6.28 5.74
C PRO A 210 -4.01 6.15 5.39
N LEU A 211 -3.10 6.05 6.37
CA LEU A 211 -1.65 6.18 6.19
C LEU A 211 -0.90 5.15 7.03
N ALA A 212 -0.70 3.95 6.48
CA ALA A 212 -0.03 2.85 7.16
C ALA A 212 1.51 2.96 7.15
N ASN A 213 2.09 3.65 6.16
CA ASN A 213 3.54 3.87 6.02
C ASN A 213 3.86 5.37 5.91
N PRO A 214 3.78 6.12 7.01
CA PRO A 214 4.04 7.56 6.97
C PRO A 214 5.48 7.91 6.60
N ASP A 215 6.45 7.04 6.89
CA ASP A 215 7.86 7.31 6.55
C ASP A 215 8.13 7.15 5.06
N GLY A 216 7.51 6.18 4.40
CA GLY A 216 7.60 6.03 2.96
C GLY A 216 6.90 7.19 2.23
N THR A 217 5.72 7.60 2.69
CA THR A 217 4.96 8.70 2.08
C THR A 217 5.65 10.04 2.24
N TYR A 218 6.20 10.33 3.41
CA TYR A 218 6.92 11.56 3.72
C TYR A 218 8.43 11.36 3.78
N SER A 219 8.98 10.55 2.87
CA SER A 219 10.39 10.17 2.84
C SER A 219 11.34 11.36 2.62
N THR A 220 10.87 12.40 1.92
CA THR A 220 11.65 13.61 1.65
C THR A 220 11.41 14.73 2.67
N GLY A 221 10.55 14.52 3.65
CA GLY A 221 10.22 15.48 4.72
C GLY A 221 8.72 15.63 4.92
N ASN A 222 8.32 16.14 6.08
CA ASN A 222 6.91 16.24 6.47
C ASN A 222 6.06 17.18 5.60
N ASP A 223 6.71 18.09 4.86
CA ASP A 223 6.03 19.14 4.10
C ASP A 223 5.52 18.68 2.73
N THR A 224 5.92 17.48 2.26
CA THR A 224 5.59 17.03 0.92
C THR A 224 5.53 15.50 0.81
N VAL A 225 4.63 15.02 -0.04
CA VAL A 225 4.59 13.63 -0.51
C VAL A 225 5.38 13.42 -1.82
N SER A 226 5.87 14.51 -2.43
CA SER A 226 6.71 14.41 -3.64
C SER A 226 7.98 13.63 -3.33
N GLY A 227 8.28 12.62 -4.15
CA GLY A 227 9.40 11.73 -3.91
C GLY A 227 9.14 10.61 -2.90
N ALA A 228 7.88 10.35 -2.54
CA ALA A 228 7.49 9.22 -1.68
C ALA A 228 8.12 7.91 -2.16
N THR A 229 8.51 7.04 -1.22
CA THR A 229 9.10 5.72 -1.49
C THR A 229 8.09 4.60 -1.27
N ARG A 230 8.23 3.51 -2.03
CA ARG A 230 7.45 2.30 -1.79
C ARG A 230 7.71 1.73 -0.40
N PHE A 231 8.97 1.63 -0.04
CA PHE A 231 9.43 1.00 1.20
C PHE A 231 9.31 1.92 2.41
N ASN A 232 9.41 1.35 3.61
CA ASN A 232 9.53 2.14 4.84
C ASN A 232 10.95 2.71 5.02
N ALA A 233 11.20 3.44 6.11
CA ALA A 233 12.50 4.06 6.37
C ALA A 233 13.66 3.07 6.59
N ASN A 234 13.40 1.79 6.78
CA ASN A 234 14.41 0.72 6.80
C ASN A 234 14.63 0.10 5.41
N ASN A 235 14.03 0.63 4.36
CA ASN A 235 14.06 0.10 3.00
C ASN A 235 13.47 -1.31 2.89
N ILE A 236 12.41 -1.59 3.65
CA ILE A 236 11.69 -2.87 3.64
C ILE A 236 10.30 -2.68 3.03
N ASP A 237 9.91 -3.59 2.15
CA ASP A 237 8.55 -3.69 1.63
C ASP A 237 7.63 -4.25 2.72
N LEU A 238 6.73 -3.41 3.24
CA LEU A 238 5.82 -3.80 4.30
C LEU A 238 4.84 -4.89 3.86
N ASN A 239 4.53 -4.97 2.55
CA ASN A 239 3.67 -6.03 1.99
C ASN A 239 4.45 -7.28 1.54
N ARG A 240 5.64 -7.48 2.08
CA ARG A 240 6.45 -8.69 2.02
C ARG A 240 6.93 -9.13 3.41
N ASN A 241 6.56 -8.35 4.44
CA ASN A 241 7.07 -8.49 5.81
C ASN A 241 5.99 -9.00 6.79
N PHE A 242 4.86 -9.55 6.33
CA PHE A 242 3.93 -10.33 7.17
C PHE A 242 4.34 -11.80 7.23
N PRO A 243 3.88 -12.58 8.24
CA PRO A 243 3.97 -14.03 8.18
C PRO A 243 3.24 -14.57 6.94
N ASP A 244 3.86 -15.55 6.30
CA ASP A 244 3.32 -16.19 5.10
C ASP A 244 2.94 -17.64 5.42
N PRO A 245 1.81 -18.17 4.90
CA PRO A 245 1.37 -19.51 5.21
C PRO A 245 2.26 -20.61 4.59
N GLU A 246 3.06 -20.31 3.57
CA GLU A 246 3.99 -21.23 2.93
C GLU A 246 5.45 -20.94 3.30
N ASP A 247 5.87 -19.67 3.23
CA ASP A 247 7.27 -19.27 3.43
C ASP A 247 7.58 -18.90 4.90
N GLY A 248 6.58 -18.99 5.80
CA GLY A 248 6.79 -18.92 7.26
C GLY A 248 6.80 -17.50 7.83
N GLN A 249 7.45 -17.36 9.00
CA GLN A 249 7.32 -16.13 9.81
C GLN A 249 8.07 -14.93 9.22
N HIS A 250 9.13 -15.12 8.46
CA HIS A 250 9.97 -14.08 7.88
C HIS A 250 10.27 -14.39 6.42
N PRO A 251 9.27 -14.27 5.53
CA PRO A 251 9.41 -14.69 4.13
C PRO A 251 10.43 -13.86 3.36
N ASP A 252 10.61 -12.59 3.72
CA ASP A 252 11.60 -11.67 3.17
C ASP A 252 13.01 -11.80 3.79
N GLY A 253 13.14 -12.61 4.85
CA GLY A 253 14.38 -12.80 5.60
C GLY A 253 14.81 -11.61 6.46
N GLU A 254 13.90 -10.63 6.65
CA GLU A 254 14.16 -9.41 7.43
C GLU A 254 13.40 -9.42 8.78
N ALA A 255 13.82 -8.56 9.70
CA ALA A 255 13.10 -8.37 10.95
C ALA A 255 11.72 -7.76 10.70
N ARG A 256 10.75 -8.12 11.56
CA ARG A 256 9.42 -7.52 11.51
C ARG A 256 9.51 -6.02 11.72
N GLN A 257 8.90 -5.25 10.82
CA GLN A 257 8.94 -3.80 10.86
C GLN A 257 7.97 -3.23 11.89
N PRO A 258 8.25 -2.06 12.49
CA PRO A 258 7.37 -1.43 13.48
C PRO A 258 5.95 -1.23 12.96
N GLU A 259 5.79 -0.82 11.71
CA GLU A 259 4.50 -0.61 11.05
C GLU A 259 3.71 -1.93 10.93
N ASN A 260 4.39 -3.03 10.56
CA ASN A 260 3.77 -4.36 10.53
C ASN A 260 3.39 -4.84 11.93
N ILE A 261 4.26 -4.63 12.94
CA ILE A 261 3.97 -5.00 14.33
C ILE A 261 2.74 -4.25 14.83
N ALA A 262 2.66 -2.93 14.58
CA ALA A 262 1.53 -2.10 14.98
C ALA A 262 0.22 -2.61 14.37
N MET A 263 0.18 -2.80 13.06
CA MET A 263 -1.01 -3.29 12.34
C MET A 263 -1.38 -4.71 12.77
N MET A 264 -0.42 -5.63 12.88
CA MET A 264 -0.68 -7.01 13.33
C MET A 264 -1.24 -7.07 14.75
N ASN A 265 -0.70 -6.26 15.67
CA ASN A 265 -1.19 -6.21 17.04
C ASN A 265 -2.60 -5.60 17.11
N PHE A 266 -2.86 -4.56 16.32
CA PHE A 266 -4.19 -3.98 16.22
C PHE A 266 -5.19 -5.03 15.70
N MET A 267 -4.91 -5.66 14.56
CA MET A 267 -5.82 -6.63 13.94
C MET A 267 -6.06 -7.87 14.81
N LYS A 268 -5.07 -8.33 15.58
CA LYS A 268 -5.22 -9.48 16.53
C LYS A 268 -6.17 -9.20 17.68
N ASN A 269 -6.40 -7.94 18.03
CA ASN A 269 -7.29 -7.53 19.10
C ASN A 269 -8.72 -7.24 18.63
N HIS A 270 -8.99 -7.43 17.34
CA HIS A 270 -10.27 -7.21 16.67
C HIS A 270 -10.73 -8.45 15.92
N ASN A 271 -12.03 -8.49 15.57
CA ASN A 271 -12.62 -9.54 14.76
C ASN A 271 -13.18 -8.96 13.47
N PHE A 272 -12.30 -8.43 12.63
CA PHE A 272 -12.70 -7.88 11.34
C PHE A 272 -13.36 -8.94 10.47
N VAL A 273 -14.65 -8.75 10.19
CA VAL A 273 -15.40 -9.66 9.30
C VAL A 273 -15.04 -9.46 7.86
N LEU A 274 -14.74 -8.20 7.48
CA LEU A 274 -14.21 -7.80 6.18
C LEU A 274 -13.14 -6.73 6.36
N SER A 275 -12.13 -6.76 5.51
CA SER A 275 -11.15 -5.68 5.40
C SER A 275 -10.71 -5.46 3.96
N ALA A 276 -10.29 -4.23 3.68
CA ALA A 276 -9.72 -3.86 2.40
C ALA A 276 -8.39 -3.12 2.60
N ASN A 277 -7.38 -3.56 1.87
CA ASN A 277 -6.08 -2.93 1.77
C ASN A 277 -5.98 -2.20 0.44
N LEU A 278 -5.88 -0.86 0.48
CA LEU A 278 -5.91 -0.02 -0.71
C LEU A 278 -4.50 0.25 -1.21
N HIS A 279 -4.27 -0.08 -2.46
CA HIS A 279 -3.02 0.06 -3.20
C HIS A 279 -3.21 0.85 -4.50
N THR A 280 -2.11 1.08 -5.22
CA THR A 280 -2.10 1.55 -6.60
C THR A 280 -0.95 0.93 -7.38
N GLY A 281 -1.14 0.75 -8.65
CA GLY A 281 -0.21 0.14 -9.62
C GLY A 281 -1.01 -0.49 -10.76
N GLU A 282 -2.28 -0.82 -10.49
CA GLU A 282 -3.26 -1.35 -11.41
C GLU A 282 -4.68 -0.88 -11.03
N GLU A 283 -5.68 -1.32 -11.74
CA GLU A 283 -7.11 -1.09 -11.48
C GLU A 283 -7.81 -2.44 -11.36
N VAL A 284 -7.85 -3.01 -10.15
CA VAL A 284 -8.41 -4.35 -9.93
C VAL A 284 -8.72 -4.60 -8.45
N VAL A 285 -9.73 -5.40 -8.17
CA VAL A 285 -9.94 -6.06 -6.88
C VAL A 285 -9.21 -7.39 -6.91
N ASN A 286 -8.15 -7.50 -6.14
CA ASN A 286 -7.39 -8.72 -5.94
C ASN A 286 -7.92 -9.44 -4.69
N TYR A 287 -8.21 -10.73 -4.81
CA TYR A 287 -8.70 -11.58 -3.71
C TYR A 287 -7.83 -12.83 -3.52
N PRO A 288 -7.83 -13.45 -2.31
CA PRO A 288 -6.90 -14.51 -1.96
C PRO A 288 -7.06 -15.77 -2.84
N TRP A 289 -5.95 -16.49 -3.01
CA TRP A 289 -4.65 -16.33 -2.35
C TRP A 289 -3.62 -15.66 -3.26
N ASP A 290 -2.67 -14.97 -2.66
CA ASP A 290 -1.50 -14.45 -3.38
C ASP A 290 -0.36 -15.47 -3.43
N THR A 291 -0.17 -16.26 -2.35
CA THR A 291 0.94 -17.22 -2.24
C THR A 291 0.64 -18.58 -2.87
N TRP A 292 -0.62 -18.99 -2.97
CA TRP A 292 -1.01 -20.33 -3.42
C TRP A 292 -1.84 -20.35 -4.69
N VAL A 293 -1.54 -21.33 -5.58
CA VAL A 293 -2.37 -21.63 -6.76
C VAL A 293 -3.76 -22.19 -6.40
N ARG A 294 -3.91 -22.78 -5.22
CA ARG A 294 -5.22 -23.29 -4.76
C ARG A 294 -6.15 -22.13 -4.40
N LEU A 295 -7.41 -22.27 -4.73
CA LEU A 295 -8.43 -21.28 -4.36
C LEU A 295 -8.71 -21.30 -2.86
N HIS A 296 -9.17 -20.18 -2.33
CA HIS A 296 -9.68 -20.08 -0.97
C HIS A 296 -10.97 -20.89 -0.80
N ALA A 297 -11.25 -21.39 0.40
CA ALA A 297 -12.47 -22.14 0.66
C ALA A 297 -13.75 -21.31 0.37
N ASP A 298 -13.68 -20.00 0.62
CA ASP A 298 -14.76 -19.03 0.36
C ASP A 298 -14.58 -18.31 -1.00
N ASP A 299 -13.91 -18.92 -1.99
CA ASP A 299 -13.59 -18.28 -3.29
C ASP A 299 -14.83 -17.68 -3.97
N SER A 300 -15.96 -18.38 -3.94
CA SER A 300 -17.21 -17.87 -4.52
C SER A 300 -17.72 -16.59 -3.82
N LEU A 301 -17.50 -16.45 -2.51
CA LEU A 301 -17.84 -15.23 -1.76
C LEU A 301 -16.93 -14.09 -2.18
N TYR A 302 -15.62 -14.35 -2.33
CA TYR A 302 -14.66 -13.32 -2.79
C TYR A 302 -14.98 -12.83 -4.19
N GLN A 303 -15.27 -13.75 -5.11
CA GLN A 303 -15.70 -13.38 -6.46
C GLN A 303 -16.99 -12.55 -6.44
N PHE A 304 -17.98 -12.94 -5.62
CA PHE A 304 -19.22 -12.18 -5.47
C PHE A 304 -18.98 -10.76 -4.95
N MET A 305 -18.28 -10.60 -3.82
CA MET A 305 -18.00 -9.27 -3.23
C MET A 305 -17.16 -8.39 -4.16
N SER A 306 -16.12 -8.98 -4.77
CA SER A 306 -15.26 -8.25 -5.70
C SER A 306 -16.03 -7.80 -6.93
N ARG A 307 -16.96 -8.63 -7.43
CA ARG A 307 -17.82 -8.30 -8.56
C ARG A 307 -18.81 -7.20 -8.18
N GLU A 308 -19.46 -7.26 -7.02
CA GLU A 308 -20.34 -6.19 -6.56
C GLU A 308 -19.63 -4.84 -6.48
N TYR A 309 -18.39 -4.82 -5.97
CA TYR A 309 -17.57 -3.61 -5.93
C TYR A 309 -17.28 -3.10 -7.35
N ALA A 310 -16.73 -3.95 -8.22
CA ALA A 310 -16.38 -3.57 -9.59
C ALA A 310 -17.62 -3.11 -10.40
N ASP A 311 -18.73 -3.83 -10.32
CA ASP A 311 -19.96 -3.49 -11.02
C ASP A 311 -20.57 -2.18 -10.51
N THR A 312 -20.49 -1.92 -9.19
CA THR A 312 -20.92 -0.64 -8.60
C THR A 312 -20.07 0.50 -9.12
N VAL A 313 -18.75 0.34 -9.18
CA VAL A 313 -17.83 1.34 -9.75
C VAL A 313 -18.14 1.59 -11.23
N HIS A 314 -18.45 0.56 -12.02
CA HIS A 314 -18.79 0.68 -13.44
C HIS A 314 -20.07 1.49 -13.69
N VAL A 315 -20.99 1.55 -12.72
CA VAL A 315 -22.17 2.43 -12.81
C VAL A 315 -21.79 3.91 -12.88
N TYR A 316 -20.71 4.28 -12.16
CA TYR A 316 -20.25 5.67 -12.08
C TYR A 316 -19.11 5.96 -13.07
N SER A 317 -18.30 4.96 -13.43
CA SER A 317 -17.14 5.11 -14.32
C SER A 317 -16.93 3.85 -15.17
N THR A 318 -17.52 3.83 -16.36
CA THR A 318 -17.54 2.65 -17.25
C THR A 318 -16.19 2.25 -17.82
N GLY A 319 -15.17 3.11 -17.75
CA GLY A 319 -13.81 2.86 -18.24
C GLY A 319 -12.82 2.49 -17.15
N TYR A 320 -13.24 2.45 -15.89
CA TYR A 320 -12.40 2.19 -14.72
C TYR A 320 -12.61 0.77 -14.20
N LEU A 321 -11.59 0.13 -13.62
CA LEU A 321 -11.62 -1.26 -13.14
C LEU A 321 -12.00 -2.27 -14.26
N THR A 322 -11.45 -2.09 -15.45
CA THR A 322 -11.76 -2.98 -16.60
C THR A 322 -10.67 -4.02 -16.90
N ALA A 323 -9.53 -3.96 -16.20
CA ALA A 323 -8.44 -4.92 -16.35
C ALA A 323 -8.84 -6.33 -15.88
N PHE A 324 -8.05 -7.31 -16.23
CA PHE A 324 -8.24 -8.75 -15.88
C PHE A 324 -9.65 -9.26 -16.24
N ASN A 325 -10.31 -9.96 -15.33
CA ASN A 325 -11.70 -10.39 -15.49
C ASN A 325 -12.67 -9.24 -15.15
N ASN A 326 -12.64 -8.16 -15.96
CA ASN A 326 -13.48 -6.99 -15.78
C ASN A 326 -13.43 -6.43 -14.35
N GLY A 327 -12.22 -6.17 -13.85
CA GLY A 327 -11.96 -5.52 -12.57
C GLY A 327 -11.74 -6.45 -11.37
N ILE A 328 -11.66 -7.77 -11.55
CA ILE A 328 -11.37 -8.69 -10.46
C ILE A 328 -10.35 -9.75 -10.85
N THR A 329 -9.51 -10.20 -9.91
CA THR A 329 -8.56 -11.30 -10.12
C THR A 329 -8.28 -12.05 -8.84
N ASN A 330 -7.99 -13.36 -8.96
CA ASN A 330 -7.28 -14.09 -7.92
C ASN A 330 -5.82 -13.63 -7.91
N GLY A 331 -5.23 -13.48 -6.74
CA GLY A 331 -3.88 -12.94 -6.62
C GLY A 331 -2.81 -13.78 -7.30
N PHE A 332 -2.83 -15.09 -7.09
CA PHE A 332 -1.85 -15.99 -7.71
C PHE A 332 -1.94 -16.01 -9.25
N ASP A 333 -3.11 -15.81 -9.80
CA ASP A 333 -3.31 -15.74 -11.26
C ASP A 333 -2.68 -14.47 -11.86
N TRP A 334 -2.48 -13.45 -11.05
CA TRP A 334 -1.75 -12.24 -11.44
C TRP A 334 -0.24 -12.46 -11.30
N TYR A 335 0.26 -12.61 -10.09
CA TYR A 335 1.60 -13.12 -9.75
C TYR A 335 1.66 -13.47 -8.27
N SER A 336 2.50 -14.45 -7.90
CA SER A 336 2.59 -14.84 -6.50
C SER A 336 3.29 -13.77 -5.64
N ILE A 337 2.75 -13.55 -4.45
CA ILE A 337 3.33 -12.72 -3.40
C ILE A 337 3.57 -13.61 -2.18
N SER A 338 4.70 -13.41 -1.51
CA SER A 338 5.00 -14.01 -0.21
C SER A 338 5.10 -12.93 0.84
N GLY A 339 4.49 -13.14 2.01
CA GLY A 339 4.48 -12.18 3.10
C GLY A 339 3.55 -10.99 2.91
N GLY A 340 2.52 -11.14 2.08
CA GLY A 340 1.47 -10.15 1.87
C GLY A 340 0.47 -10.08 3.04
N ARG A 341 -0.11 -8.89 3.26
CA ARG A 341 -1.10 -8.68 4.33
C ARG A 341 -2.40 -9.44 4.04
N GLN A 342 -2.84 -9.48 2.80
CA GLN A 342 -4.04 -10.19 2.39
C GLN A 342 -4.02 -11.65 2.86
N ASP A 343 -2.97 -12.39 2.55
CA ASP A 343 -2.85 -13.79 2.94
C ASP A 343 -2.66 -13.96 4.46
N TYR A 344 -1.95 -13.02 5.11
CA TYR A 344 -1.84 -13.00 6.57
C TYR A 344 -3.19 -12.90 7.26
N VAL A 345 -4.05 -11.97 6.84
CA VAL A 345 -5.38 -11.77 7.43
C VAL A 345 -6.27 -12.99 7.19
N ASN A 346 -6.29 -13.48 5.97
CA ASN A 346 -7.14 -14.60 5.59
C ASN A 346 -6.71 -15.90 6.26
N TYR A 347 -5.42 -16.17 6.39
CA TYR A 347 -4.92 -17.44 6.92
C TYR A 347 -4.75 -17.45 8.44
N PHE A 348 -4.11 -16.41 9.01
CA PHE A 348 -3.76 -16.41 10.43
C PHE A 348 -4.81 -15.77 11.33
N LEU A 349 -5.60 -14.83 10.80
CA LEU A 349 -6.64 -14.16 11.56
C LEU A 349 -8.05 -14.66 11.23
N HIS A 350 -8.18 -15.49 10.19
CA HIS A 350 -9.47 -16.00 9.70
C HIS A 350 -10.48 -14.89 9.36
N GLY A 351 -9.96 -13.69 9.06
CA GLY A 351 -10.70 -12.57 8.50
C GLY A 351 -10.96 -12.77 7.01
N ARG A 352 -11.60 -11.78 6.39
CA ARG A 352 -11.76 -11.73 4.93
C ARG A 352 -11.21 -10.40 4.45
N GLU A 353 -10.03 -10.44 3.85
CA GLU A 353 -9.38 -9.27 3.27
C GLU A 353 -9.25 -9.40 1.76
N VAL A 354 -9.49 -8.30 1.07
CA VAL A 354 -9.17 -8.11 -0.34
C VAL A 354 -8.21 -6.94 -0.50
N THR A 355 -7.46 -6.92 -1.60
CA THR A 355 -6.63 -5.80 -2.00
C THR A 355 -7.34 -5.03 -3.11
N LEU A 356 -7.48 -3.71 -2.94
CA LEU A 356 -8.05 -2.80 -3.94
C LEU A 356 -6.93 -2.00 -4.58
N GLU A 357 -6.67 -2.24 -5.85
CA GLU A 357 -5.76 -1.45 -6.67
C GLU A 357 -6.56 -0.33 -7.35
N LEU A 358 -6.32 0.91 -6.92
CA LEU A 358 -7.19 2.06 -7.22
C LEU A 358 -6.73 2.88 -8.43
N GLY A 359 -5.69 2.51 -9.12
CA GLY A 359 -5.22 3.27 -10.27
C GLY A 359 -3.83 2.91 -10.71
N THR A 360 -3.52 3.20 -11.95
CA THR A 360 -2.22 2.88 -12.56
C THR A 360 -1.12 3.89 -12.20
N THR A 361 -1.47 5.00 -11.54
CA THR A 361 -0.54 6.07 -11.15
C THR A 361 -0.25 6.02 -9.65
N LYS A 362 1.02 5.83 -9.28
CA LYS A 362 1.44 5.70 -7.87
C LYS A 362 1.17 6.96 -7.04
N LEU A 363 1.60 8.09 -7.55
CA LEU A 363 1.42 9.40 -6.93
C LEU A 363 0.66 10.30 -7.92
N PRO A 364 -0.67 10.26 -7.95
CA PRO A 364 -1.45 11.09 -8.86
C PRO A 364 -1.32 12.59 -8.56
N ALA A 365 -1.45 13.41 -9.60
CA ALA A 365 -1.51 14.86 -9.42
C ALA A 365 -2.72 15.23 -8.54
N GLY A 366 -2.57 16.23 -7.67
CA GLY A 366 -3.65 16.69 -6.78
C GLY A 366 -4.96 16.93 -7.52
N SER A 367 -4.90 17.57 -8.70
CA SER A 367 -6.08 17.87 -9.51
C SER A 367 -6.85 16.64 -10.04
N SER A 368 -6.26 15.45 -10.01
CA SER A 368 -6.94 14.20 -10.39
C SER A 368 -7.56 13.46 -9.22
N LEU A 369 -7.21 13.80 -7.97
CA LEU A 369 -7.72 13.12 -6.76
C LEU A 369 -9.25 13.17 -6.60
N PRO A 370 -9.95 14.27 -6.96
CA PRO A 370 -11.42 14.30 -6.86
C PRO A 370 -12.15 13.31 -7.76
N GLN A 371 -11.45 12.67 -8.69
CA GLN A 371 -12.03 11.67 -9.61
C GLN A 371 -12.17 10.27 -9.00
N TYR A 372 -11.45 10.02 -7.89
CA TYR A 372 -11.46 8.74 -7.16
C TYR A 372 -12.53 8.66 -6.08
#